data_698b66e5d40feb35fc25f6e7298f130e
#
_entry.id   698b66e5d40feb35fc25f6e7298f130e
#
_cell.length_a   1.000
_cell.length_b   1.000
_cell.length_c   1.000
_cell.angle_alpha   90.00
_cell.angle_beta   90.00
_cell.angle_gamma   90.00
#
_symmetry.space_group_name_H-M   'P 1'
#
loop_
_entity.id
_entity.type
_entity.pdbx_description
1 polymer ?
#
loop_
_entity_poly.entity_id
_entity_poly.type
_entity_poly.pdbx_seq_one_letter_code
_entity_poly.pdbx_strand_id
1 'polypeptide(L)'
;MDSYIVIQRIGVRKLGGDVFKSLDDFSETFEESVFATPDVANLKGGLIDREYVDRIIKNDETVKVNFARRCRAIKTDVGKTVYQALLDIDGYVDKGLIEKNQYQFPDHFEKVVKNQINDYLFELYKLSVTEQYLKDNGEEVQN
;
A
#
# COMPACT_ATOMS: atom_id res chain seq x y z
N MET A 1 6.78 23.44 35.80
CA MET A 1 7.28 22.30 35.00
C MET A 1 6.85 22.53 33.57
N ASP A 2 7.80 22.69 32.68
CA ASP A 2 7.49 22.87 31.28
C ASP A 2 7.13 21.51 30.68
N SER A 3 5.96 21.44 30.04
CA SER A 3 5.57 20.24 29.30
C SER A 3 5.93 20.41 27.82
N TYR A 4 6.47 19.36 27.22
CA TYR A 4 6.82 19.34 25.82
C TYR A 4 6.30 18.07 25.18
N ILE A 5 6.06 18.15 23.87
CA ILE A 5 5.59 17.01 23.08
C ILE A 5 6.78 16.40 22.39
N VAL A 6 6.97 15.11 22.60
CA VAL A 6 7.98 14.31 21.88
C VAL A 6 7.28 13.54 20.78
N ILE A 7 7.66 13.78 19.54
CA ILE A 7 7.11 13.06 18.39
C ILE A 7 7.87 11.75 18.25
N GLN A 8 7.15 10.63 18.41
CA GLN A 8 7.69 9.27 18.32
C GLN A 8 7.52 8.66 16.94
N ARG A 9 6.50 9.11 16.19
CA ARG A 9 6.17 8.57 14.88
C ARG A 9 5.34 9.56 14.09
N ILE A 10 5.68 9.69 12.80
CA ILE A 10 4.86 10.39 11.81
C ILE A 10 4.58 9.41 10.68
N GLY A 11 3.32 9.32 10.26
CA GLY A 11 2.94 8.39 9.21
C GLY A 11 1.87 8.94 8.27
N VAL A 12 1.84 8.37 7.08
CA VAL A 12 0.79 8.58 6.07
C VAL A 12 0.31 7.21 5.63
N ARG A 13 -0.98 7.00 5.59
CA ARG A 13 -1.59 5.74 5.18
C ARG A 13 -2.46 5.97 3.95
N LYS A 14 -2.24 5.15 2.93
CA LYS A 14 -3.07 5.14 1.72
C LYS A 14 -3.82 3.83 1.64
N LEU A 15 -5.14 3.93 1.54
CA LEU A 15 -6.04 2.79 1.39
C LEU A 15 -6.69 2.88 0.01
N GLY A 16 -6.64 1.78 -0.71
CA GLY A 16 -7.33 1.65 -1.99
C GLY A 16 -7.87 0.24 -2.14
N GLY A 17 -8.96 0.11 -2.86
CA GLY A 17 -9.55 -1.20 -3.09
C GLY A 17 -10.56 -1.18 -4.21
N ASP A 18 -10.83 -2.38 -4.73
CA ASP A 18 -11.83 -2.58 -5.78
C ASP A 18 -12.40 -3.99 -5.68
N VAL A 19 -13.51 -4.21 -6.35
CA VAL A 19 -14.22 -5.48 -6.38
C VAL A 19 -14.19 -6.05 -7.80
N PHE A 20 -13.84 -7.32 -7.91
CA PHE A 20 -13.66 -8.04 -9.18
C PHE A 20 -14.58 -9.25 -9.24
N LYS A 21 -15.06 -9.57 -10.43
CA LYS A 21 -15.91 -10.75 -10.66
C LYS A 21 -15.14 -12.05 -10.60
N SER A 22 -13.86 -12.02 -10.97
CA SER A 22 -12.97 -13.18 -10.93
C SER A 22 -11.56 -12.75 -10.54
N LEU A 23 -10.75 -13.72 -10.09
CA LEU A 23 -9.34 -13.48 -9.79
C LEU A 23 -8.53 -13.09 -11.03
N ASP A 24 -8.94 -13.58 -12.21
CA ASP A 24 -8.27 -13.25 -13.46
C ASP A 24 -8.37 -11.77 -13.81
N ASP A 25 -9.45 -11.10 -13.39
CA ASP A 25 -9.66 -9.68 -13.64
C ASP A 25 -8.65 -8.79 -12.90
N PHE A 26 -7.94 -9.32 -11.92
CA PHE A 26 -6.91 -8.56 -11.18
C PHE A 26 -5.79 -8.08 -12.10
N SER A 27 -5.48 -8.82 -13.15
CA SER A 27 -4.41 -8.46 -14.09
C SER A 27 -4.67 -7.16 -14.86
N GLU A 28 -5.92 -6.72 -14.93
CA GLU A 28 -6.27 -5.45 -15.57
C GLU A 28 -5.89 -4.24 -14.70
N THR A 29 -5.85 -4.42 -13.38
CA THR A 29 -5.60 -3.33 -12.43
C THR A 29 -4.23 -3.43 -11.77
N PHE A 30 -3.82 -4.65 -11.36
CA PHE A 30 -2.61 -4.85 -10.58
C PHE A 30 -1.52 -5.56 -11.39
N GLU A 31 -0.29 -5.17 -11.12
CA GLU A 31 0.85 -5.93 -11.61
C GLU A 31 0.83 -7.34 -11.03
N GLU A 32 1.32 -8.31 -11.81
CA GLU A 32 1.27 -9.73 -11.44
C GLU A 32 1.88 -10.02 -10.07
N SER A 33 2.99 -9.38 -9.75
CA SER A 33 3.72 -9.59 -8.50
C SER A 33 2.93 -9.19 -7.24
N VAL A 34 1.92 -8.34 -7.38
CA VAL A 34 1.17 -7.80 -6.22
C VAL A 34 0.34 -8.88 -5.54
N PHE A 35 -0.33 -9.72 -6.34
CA PHE A 35 -1.17 -10.80 -5.85
C PHE A 35 -0.76 -12.17 -6.41
N ALA A 36 0.54 -12.36 -6.68
CA ALA A 36 1.06 -13.65 -7.15
C ALA A 36 0.74 -14.77 -6.16
N THR A 37 0.23 -15.88 -6.65
CA THR A 37 -0.29 -16.94 -5.79
C THR A 37 -0.15 -18.30 -6.45
N PRO A 38 -0.06 -19.39 -5.64
CA PRO A 38 -0.23 -20.72 -6.17
C PRO A 38 -1.60 -20.87 -6.86
N ASP A 39 -1.64 -21.68 -7.89
CA ASP A 39 -2.87 -21.98 -8.59
C ASP A 39 -3.74 -22.93 -7.76
N VAL A 40 -4.57 -22.37 -6.90
CA VAL A 40 -5.46 -23.15 -6.05
C VAL A 40 -6.59 -23.83 -6.83
N ALA A 41 -6.91 -23.37 -8.03
CA ALA A 41 -7.93 -23.99 -8.86
C ALA A 41 -7.50 -25.42 -9.28
N ASN A 42 -6.21 -25.65 -9.56
CA ASN A 42 -5.68 -26.98 -9.85
C ASN A 42 -5.80 -27.95 -8.66
N LEU A 43 -5.88 -27.41 -7.45
CA LEU A 43 -6.12 -28.21 -6.24
C LEU A 43 -7.63 -28.40 -5.96
N LYS A 44 -8.50 -27.96 -6.88
CA LYS A 44 -9.96 -27.96 -6.72
C LYS A 44 -10.39 -27.19 -5.48
N GLY A 45 -9.62 -26.16 -5.13
CA GLY A 45 -9.93 -25.27 -4.00
C GLY A 45 -10.50 -23.95 -4.48
N GLY A 46 -11.03 -23.17 -3.56
CA GLY A 46 -11.48 -21.81 -3.77
C GLY A 46 -10.81 -20.88 -2.75
N LEU A 47 -10.46 -19.68 -3.19
CA LEU A 47 -9.90 -18.67 -2.30
C LEU A 47 -10.98 -18.14 -1.37
N ILE A 48 -10.72 -18.12 -0.06
CA ILE A 48 -11.55 -17.47 0.93
C ILE A 48 -10.94 -16.12 1.30
N ASP A 49 -9.67 -16.10 1.67
CA ASP A 49 -8.97 -14.91 2.12
C ASP A 49 -7.47 -15.11 1.95
N ARG A 50 -6.80 -14.03 1.63
CA ARG A 50 -5.34 -14.02 1.46
C ARG A 50 -4.80 -12.65 1.82
N GLU A 51 -3.73 -12.62 2.61
CA GLU A 51 -3.08 -11.39 2.98
C GLU A 51 -1.57 -11.53 2.85
N TYR A 52 -0.94 -10.53 2.27
CA TYR A 52 0.51 -10.38 2.24
C TYR A 52 0.89 -9.06 2.89
N VAL A 53 1.91 -9.08 3.72
CA VAL A 53 2.46 -7.87 4.32
C VAL A 53 3.97 -7.88 4.12
N ASP A 54 4.46 -6.89 3.40
CA ASP A 54 5.89 -6.61 3.30
C ASP A 54 6.23 -5.41 4.16
N ARG A 55 7.27 -5.55 4.98
CA ARG A 55 7.83 -4.45 5.75
C ARG A 55 9.09 -4.00 5.05
N ILE A 56 9.08 -2.77 4.59
CA ILE A 56 10.10 -2.21 3.71
C ILE A 56 10.77 -1.04 4.41
N ILE A 57 12.09 -0.95 4.27
CA ILE A 57 12.82 0.27 4.56
C ILE A 57 13.42 0.79 3.26
N LYS A 58 13.21 2.07 2.97
CA LYS A 58 13.82 2.69 1.80
C LYS A 58 15.35 2.64 1.91
N ASN A 59 16.04 2.46 0.79
CA ASN A 59 17.50 2.25 0.79
C ASN A 59 18.31 3.35 1.46
N ASP A 60 17.83 4.60 1.42
CA ASP A 60 18.46 5.73 2.10
C ASP A 60 18.11 5.82 3.60
N GLU A 61 17.32 4.86 4.09
CA GLU A 61 16.88 4.77 5.48
C GLU A 61 16.15 6.03 5.97
N THR A 62 15.34 6.64 5.11
CA THR A 62 14.55 7.83 5.47
C THR A 62 13.10 7.53 5.80
N VAL A 63 12.57 6.39 5.33
CA VAL A 63 11.17 6.02 5.54
C VAL A 63 11.02 4.51 5.61
N LYS A 64 10.11 4.05 6.45
CA LYS A 64 9.65 2.65 6.52
C LYS A 64 8.23 2.56 5.99
N VAL A 65 7.90 1.40 5.41
CA VAL A 65 6.56 1.16 4.85
C VAL A 65 6.08 -0.22 5.25
N ASN A 66 4.84 -0.31 5.71
CA ASN A 66 4.10 -1.57 5.77
C ASN A 66 3.22 -1.63 4.53
N PHE A 67 3.53 -2.54 3.63
CA PHE A 67 2.79 -2.71 2.38
C PHE A 67 1.92 -3.96 2.52
N ALA A 68 0.65 -3.76 2.85
CA ALA A 68 -0.32 -4.83 3.00
C ALA A 68 -1.19 -4.96 1.75
N ARG A 69 -1.43 -6.21 1.33
CA ARG A 69 -2.27 -6.54 0.19
C ARG A 69 -3.20 -7.66 0.62
N ARG A 70 -4.47 -7.43 0.47
CA ARG A 70 -5.48 -8.42 0.86
C ARG A 70 -6.44 -8.69 -0.29
N CYS A 71 -6.74 -9.97 -0.49
CA CYS A 71 -7.78 -10.40 -1.40
C CYS A 71 -8.71 -11.35 -0.65
N ARG A 72 -10.01 -11.11 -0.72
CA ARG A 72 -11.00 -11.98 -0.08
C ARG A 72 -12.22 -12.20 -0.95
N ALA A 73 -12.81 -13.38 -0.84
CA ALA A 73 -14.06 -13.70 -1.48
C ALA A 73 -15.23 -13.14 -0.66
N ILE A 74 -16.19 -12.52 -1.34
CA ILE A 74 -17.40 -11.97 -0.74
C ILE A 74 -18.58 -12.55 -1.50
N LYS A 75 -19.61 -13.03 -0.78
CA LYS A 75 -20.87 -13.42 -1.40
C LYS A 75 -21.79 -12.21 -1.48
N THR A 76 -22.34 -11.98 -2.68
CA THR A 76 -23.36 -10.96 -2.88
C THR A 76 -24.73 -11.47 -2.41
N ASP A 77 -25.71 -10.56 -2.32
CA ASP A 77 -27.10 -10.88 -1.93
C ASP A 77 -27.76 -11.93 -2.85
N VAL A 78 -27.31 -12.01 -4.09
CA VAL A 78 -27.82 -12.99 -5.07
C VAL A 78 -27.00 -14.30 -5.08
N GLY A 79 -26.11 -14.50 -4.11
CA GLY A 79 -25.33 -15.72 -3.97
C GLY A 79 -24.13 -15.86 -4.90
N LYS A 80 -23.78 -14.81 -5.65
CA LYS A 80 -22.56 -14.81 -6.46
C LYS A 80 -21.33 -14.49 -5.61
N THR A 81 -20.20 -15.07 -5.97
CA THR A 81 -18.92 -14.75 -5.35
C THR A 81 -18.22 -13.66 -6.16
N VAL A 82 -17.80 -12.60 -5.46
CA VAL A 82 -16.93 -11.56 -6.00
C VAL A 82 -15.67 -11.48 -5.14
N TYR A 83 -14.63 -10.87 -5.65
CA TYR A 83 -13.34 -10.78 -4.96
C TYR A 83 -13.00 -9.32 -4.69
N GLN A 84 -12.75 -9.00 -3.43
CA GLN A 84 -12.30 -7.68 -3.03
C GLN A 84 -10.80 -7.68 -2.90
N ALA A 85 -10.14 -6.76 -3.60
CA ALA A 85 -8.71 -6.50 -3.49
C ALA A 85 -8.51 -5.21 -2.73
N LEU A 86 -7.62 -5.23 -1.74
CA LEU A 86 -7.28 -4.07 -0.93
C LEU A 86 -5.76 -3.86 -0.94
N LEU A 87 -5.35 -2.63 -1.16
CA LEU A 87 -3.99 -2.15 -0.93
C LEU A 87 -4.02 -1.24 0.29
N ASP A 88 -3.13 -1.50 1.23
CA ASP A 88 -2.96 -0.70 2.43
C ASP A 88 -1.47 -0.38 2.56
N ILE A 89 -1.11 0.83 2.23
CA ILE A 89 0.28 1.30 2.21
C ILE A 89 0.45 2.30 3.35
N ASP A 90 1.09 1.86 4.43
CA ASP A 90 1.35 2.67 5.62
C ASP A 90 2.83 3.04 5.66
N GLY A 91 3.13 4.29 5.32
CA GLY A 91 4.48 4.83 5.36
C GLY A 91 4.71 5.65 6.62
N TYR A 92 5.86 5.48 7.25
CA TYR A 92 6.14 6.15 8.52
C TYR A 92 7.62 6.41 8.75
N VAL A 93 7.86 7.37 9.60
CA VAL A 93 9.16 7.68 10.17
C VAL A 93 9.03 7.52 11.68
N ASP A 94 9.74 6.55 12.24
CA ASP A 94 9.72 6.28 13.67
C ASP A 94 10.83 7.05 14.41
N LYS A 95 10.89 6.88 15.72
CA LYS A 95 11.88 7.54 16.56
C LYS A 95 13.31 7.29 16.09
N GLY A 96 13.63 6.06 15.71
CA GLY A 96 14.98 5.71 15.24
C GLY A 96 15.37 6.46 13.97
N LEU A 97 14.44 6.57 13.01
CA LEU A 97 14.69 7.32 11.78
C LEU A 97 14.70 8.82 12.01
N ILE A 98 13.89 9.34 12.93
CA ILE A 98 13.89 10.74 13.31
C ILE A 98 15.27 11.13 13.87
N GLU A 99 15.79 10.33 14.78
CA GLU A 99 17.10 10.56 15.40
C GLU A 99 18.24 10.42 14.37
N LYS A 100 18.21 9.35 13.58
CA LYS A 100 19.23 9.09 12.55
C LYS A 100 19.33 10.22 11.53
N ASN A 101 18.20 10.72 11.04
CA ASN A 101 18.14 11.78 10.04
C ASN A 101 18.13 13.18 10.63
N GLN A 102 18.21 13.28 11.95
CA GLN A 102 18.22 14.56 12.66
C GLN A 102 17.05 15.47 12.33
N TYR A 103 15.87 14.86 12.14
CA TYR A 103 14.66 15.63 11.88
C TYR A 103 14.22 16.42 13.10
N GLN A 104 13.85 17.67 12.89
CA GLN A 104 13.31 18.57 13.91
C GLN A 104 11.91 19.01 13.54
N PHE A 105 10.99 18.91 14.48
CA PHE A 105 9.60 19.29 14.26
C PHE A 105 9.26 20.52 15.11
N PRO A 106 8.44 21.45 14.56
CA PRO A 106 7.68 21.33 13.30
C PRO A 106 8.46 21.66 12.01
N ASP A 107 9.71 22.12 12.08
CA ASP A 107 10.43 22.67 10.93
C ASP A 107 10.53 21.71 9.73
N HIS A 108 10.77 20.43 9.99
CA HIS A 108 10.91 19.41 8.94
C HIS A 108 9.61 18.66 8.64
N PHE A 109 8.48 19.05 9.25
CA PHE A 109 7.23 18.29 9.12
C PHE A 109 6.76 18.14 7.68
N GLU A 110 6.69 19.24 6.93
CA GLU A 110 6.26 19.22 5.54
C GLU A 110 7.20 18.38 4.67
N LYS A 111 8.49 18.53 4.83
CA LYS A 111 9.49 17.75 4.11
C LYS A 111 9.34 16.25 4.37
N VAL A 112 9.17 15.85 5.62
CA VAL A 112 9.03 14.44 6.00
C VAL A 112 7.74 13.86 5.45
N VAL A 113 6.61 14.52 5.66
CA VAL A 113 5.30 14.01 5.25
C VAL A 113 5.15 14.02 3.74
N LYS A 114 5.45 15.13 3.08
CA LYS A 114 5.22 15.30 1.65
C LYS A 114 6.30 14.63 0.80
N ASN A 115 7.56 14.92 1.07
CA ASN A 115 8.66 14.51 0.18
C ASN A 115 9.25 13.15 0.58
N GLN A 116 9.35 12.84 1.86
CA GLN A 116 9.93 11.56 2.27
C GLN A 116 8.89 10.43 2.29
N ILE A 117 7.73 10.67 2.85
CA ILE A 117 6.72 9.63 3.01
C ILE A 117 5.79 9.57 1.79
N ASN A 118 5.05 10.62 1.52
CA ASN A 118 3.98 10.61 0.51
C ASN A 118 4.50 10.30 -0.89
N ASP A 119 5.63 10.88 -1.29
CA ASP A 119 6.21 10.61 -2.61
C ASP A 119 6.63 9.15 -2.76
N TYR A 120 7.21 8.56 -1.71
CA TYR A 120 7.60 7.15 -1.73
C TYR A 120 6.39 6.22 -1.78
N LEU A 121 5.33 6.52 -1.04
CA LEU A 121 4.09 5.74 -1.12
C LEU A 121 3.46 5.80 -2.51
N PHE A 122 3.54 6.96 -3.15
CA PHE A 122 3.01 7.11 -4.51
C PHE A 122 3.83 6.30 -5.52
N GLU A 123 5.14 6.25 -5.38
CA GLU A 123 5.99 5.37 -6.20
C GLU A 123 5.60 3.90 -6.05
N LEU A 124 5.41 3.42 -4.81
CA LEU A 124 4.96 2.05 -4.54
C LEU A 124 3.59 1.77 -5.16
N TYR A 125 2.66 2.71 -5.04
CA TYR A 125 1.34 2.60 -5.66
C TYR A 125 1.44 2.46 -7.17
N LYS A 126 2.24 3.30 -7.83
CA LYS A 126 2.44 3.23 -9.29
C LYS A 126 3.05 1.91 -9.74
N LEU A 127 3.93 1.32 -8.92
CA LEU A 127 4.51 -0.01 -9.21
C LEU A 127 3.50 -1.15 -9.02
N SER A 128 2.46 -0.94 -8.24
CA SER A 128 1.47 -1.97 -7.88
C SER A 128 0.33 -2.10 -8.87
N VAL A 129 0.02 -1.04 -9.62
CA VAL A 129 -1.09 -1.00 -10.56
C VAL A 129 -0.59 -0.91 -12.00
N THR A 130 -1.43 -1.35 -12.94
CA THR A 130 -1.07 -1.27 -14.35
C THR A 130 -1.12 0.16 -14.88
N GLU A 131 -0.34 0.43 -15.92
CA GLU A 131 -0.34 1.70 -16.61
C GLU A 131 -1.72 2.06 -17.15
N GLN A 132 -2.44 1.06 -17.67
CA GLN A 132 -3.79 1.24 -18.17
C GLN A 132 -4.77 1.68 -17.07
N TYR A 133 -4.65 1.07 -15.87
CA TYR A 133 -5.46 1.47 -14.72
C TYR A 133 -5.22 2.93 -14.32
N LEU A 134 -3.94 3.35 -14.30
CA LEU A 134 -3.58 4.74 -13.99
C LEU A 134 -4.20 5.72 -14.99
N LYS A 135 -4.13 5.41 -16.28
CA LYS A 135 -4.74 6.23 -17.34
C LYS A 135 -6.26 6.31 -17.22
N ASP A 136 -6.91 5.17 -17.00
CA ASP A 136 -8.38 5.08 -16.91
C ASP A 136 -8.93 5.84 -15.70
N ASN A 137 -8.13 6.02 -14.65
CA ASN A 137 -8.52 6.75 -13.45
C ASN A 137 -8.01 8.19 -13.41
N GLY A 138 -7.55 8.72 -14.56
CA GLY A 138 -7.11 10.10 -14.69
C GLY A 138 -5.82 10.44 -13.95
N GLU A 139 -5.06 9.44 -13.52
CA GLU A 139 -3.77 9.63 -12.90
C GLU A 139 -2.69 9.70 -13.97
N GLU A 140 -1.98 10.83 -14.01
CA GLU A 140 -0.90 11.00 -14.97
C GLU A 140 0.33 10.22 -14.52
N VAL A 141 0.85 9.40 -15.43
CA VAL A 141 2.17 8.80 -15.28
C VAL A 141 3.18 9.89 -15.60
N GLN A 142 3.67 10.58 -14.60
CA GLN A 142 4.74 11.55 -14.79
C GLN A 142 6.07 10.80 -14.96
N ASN A 143 6.65 10.98 -16.09
CA ASN A 143 8.00 10.52 -16.36
C ASN A 143 9.03 11.46 -15.74
#